data_63c9ff3ba8dcaa690d87dbb2b1393422
#
_entry.id   63c9ff3ba8dcaa690d87dbb2b1393422
#
_cell.length_a   1.000
_cell.length_b   1.000
_cell.length_c   1.000
_cell.angle_alpha   90.00
_cell.angle_beta   90.00
_cell.angle_gamma   90.00
#
_symmetry.space_group_name_H-M   'P 1'
#
loop_
_entity.id
_entity.type
_entity.pdbx_description
1 polymer ?
#
loop_
_entity_poly.entity_id
_entity_poly.type
_entity_poly.pdbx_seq_one_letter_code
_entity_poly.pdbx_strand_id
1 'polypeptide(L)'
;AGFGALRATHMVGAFTTALILTQHPISRHAGKKLLYAVAIFGAGIIVFGISTSFWLSIGALFVLGAADSVSVFVRNNLVQIITPDNMRGRVSAVSSVFVGASNEVGEFESGVTAEWWGVVPAVVVGGVGTIFIAGLFAKIFPELREVDSLNPDDLVRKYQKMES
;
A
#
# COMPACT_ATOMS: atom_id res chain seq x y z
N ALA A 1 -12.78 18.54 -17.44
CA ALA A 1 -12.36 17.28 -18.09
C ALA A 1 -11.05 16.73 -17.48
N GLY A 2 -10.02 17.58 -17.18
CA GLY A 2 -8.72 17.15 -16.69
C GLY A 2 -8.74 16.44 -15.33
N PHE A 3 -9.49 16.94 -14.36
CA PHE A 3 -9.56 16.34 -13.01
C PHE A 3 -10.18 14.94 -13.02
N GLY A 4 -11.22 14.73 -13.82
CA GLY A 4 -11.83 13.41 -13.99
C GLY A 4 -10.88 12.40 -14.62
N ALA A 5 -10.08 12.82 -15.60
CA ALA A 5 -9.06 11.98 -16.22
C ALA A 5 -7.96 11.57 -15.22
N LEU A 6 -7.48 12.49 -14.40
CA LEU A 6 -6.49 12.20 -13.35
C LEU A 6 -7.01 11.17 -12.34
N ARG A 7 -8.25 11.36 -11.86
CA ARG A 7 -8.88 10.41 -10.92
C ARG A 7 -9.09 9.03 -11.54
N ALA A 8 -9.53 8.98 -12.80
CA ALA A 8 -9.71 7.73 -13.53
C ALA A 8 -8.38 7.00 -13.75
N THR A 9 -7.29 7.71 -13.99
CA THR A 9 -5.97 7.12 -14.22
C THR A 9 -5.47 6.31 -13.02
N HIS A 10 -5.66 6.81 -11.80
CA HIS A 10 -5.33 6.06 -10.59
C HIS A 10 -6.11 4.74 -10.53
N MET A 11 -7.42 4.78 -10.80
CA MET A 11 -8.25 3.57 -10.83
C MET A 11 -7.85 2.60 -11.93
N VAL A 12 -7.47 3.09 -13.11
CA VAL A 12 -6.96 2.26 -14.21
C VAL A 12 -5.67 1.56 -13.82
N GLY A 13 -4.73 2.27 -13.19
CA GLY A 13 -3.49 1.68 -12.67
C GLY A 13 -3.77 0.57 -11.66
N ALA A 14 -4.66 0.83 -10.70
CA ALA A 14 -5.08 -0.14 -9.69
C ALA A 14 -5.74 -1.38 -10.33
N PHE A 15 -6.70 -1.16 -11.24
CA PHE A 15 -7.43 -2.25 -11.90
C PHE A 15 -6.52 -3.11 -12.77
N THR A 16 -5.65 -2.49 -13.57
CA THR A 16 -4.71 -3.22 -14.43
C THR A 16 -3.79 -4.10 -13.60
N THR A 17 -3.25 -3.56 -12.50
CA THR A 17 -2.38 -4.32 -11.60
C THR A 17 -3.14 -5.44 -10.90
N ALA A 18 -4.36 -5.21 -10.46
CA ALA A 18 -5.20 -6.25 -9.86
C ALA A 18 -5.44 -7.41 -10.84
N LEU A 19 -5.73 -7.13 -12.12
CA LEU A 19 -5.86 -8.15 -13.15
C LEU A 19 -4.56 -8.96 -13.36
N ILE A 20 -3.42 -8.30 -13.37
CA ILE A 20 -2.11 -8.98 -13.49
C ILE A 20 -1.88 -9.88 -12.27
N LEU A 21 -2.21 -9.41 -11.06
CA LEU A 21 -2.04 -10.18 -9.83
C LEU A 21 -2.96 -11.39 -9.74
N THR A 22 -4.14 -11.37 -10.39
CA THR A 22 -5.01 -12.55 -10.47
C THR A 22 -4.42 -13.64 -11.36
N GLN A 23 -3.70 -13.25 -12.42
CA GLN A 23 -3.06 -14.19 -13.36
C GLN A 23 -1.67 -14.63 -12.86
N HIS A 24 -0.95 -13.73 -12.21
CA HIS A 24 0.40 -13.94 -11.67
C HIS A 24 0.46 -13.56 -10.19
N PRO A 25 -0.06 -14.42 -9.30
CA PRO A 25 -0.10 -14.12 -7.88
C PRO A 25 1.33 -13.99 -7.30
N ILE A 26 1.47 -13.09 -6.34
CA ILE A 26 2.73 -12.90 -5.63
C ILE A 26 2.96 -14.11 -4.73
N SER A 27 3.77 -15.06 -5.17
CA SER A 27 4.10 -16.28 -4.43
C SER A 27 5.39 -16.19 -3.62
N ARG A 28 6.31 -15.27 -3.96
CA ARG A 28 7.62 -15.14 -3.33
C ARG A 28 7.95 -13.70 -2.95
N HIS A 29 8.68 -13.55 -1.83
CA HIS A 29 9.18 -12.26 -1.31
C HIS A 29 8.05 -11.24 -1.06
N ALA A 30 6.91 -11.73 -0.54
CA ALA A 30 5.71 -10.91 -0.36
C ALA A 30 5.95 -9.68 0.53
N GLY A 31 6.67 -9.83 1.63
CA GLY A 31 6.99 -8.73 2.52
C GLY A 31 7.89 -7.67 1.89
N LYS A 32 8.92 -8.09 1.14
CA LYS A 32 9.78 -7.15 0.41
C LYS A 32 8.99 -6.40 -0.66
N LYS A 33 8.13 -7.10 -1.42
CA LYS A 33 7.28 -6.49 -2.44
C LYS A 33 6.30 -5.47 -1.84
N LEU A 34 5.76 -5.76 -0.65
CA LEU A 34 4.93 -4.81 0.08
C LEU A 34 5.70 -3.53 0.41
N LEU A 35 6.91 -3.65 0.99
CA LEU A 35 7.73 -2.50 1.34
C LEU A 35 8.15 -1.68 0.11
N TYR A 36 8.53 -2.35 -1.00
CA TYR A 36 8.81 -1.67 -2.26
C TYR A 36 7.58 -0.96 -2.83
N ALA A 37 6.41 -1.59 -2.79
CA ALA A 37 5.17 -0.98 -3.24
C ALA A 37 4.86 0.30 -2.45
N VAL A 38 4.99 0.28 -1.12
CA VAL A 38 4.77 1.46 -0.27
C VAL A 38 5.83 2.55 -0.55
N ALA A 39 7.09 2.19 -0.77
CA ALA A 39 8.14 3.15 -1.12
C ALA A 39 7.89 3.78 -2.51
N ILE A 40 7.50 2.99 -3.51
CA ILE A 40 7.13 3.47 -4.84
C ILE A 40 5.89 4.38 -4.76
N PHE A 41 4.91 4.02 -3.92
CA PHE A 41 3.74 4.85 -3.67
C PHE A 41 4.14 6.22 -3.11
N GLY A 42 4.99 6.26 -2.07
CA GLY A 42 5.49 7.52 -1.51
C GLY A 42 6.28 8.36 -2.53
N ALA A 43 7.14 7.72 -3.34
CA ALA A 43 7.86 8.40 -4.41
C ALA A 43 6.91 8.96 -5.48
N GLY A 44 5.89 8.20 -5.87
CA GLY A 44 4.85 8.63 -6.79
C GLY A 44 4.07 9.86 -6.29
N ILE A 45 3.76 9.91 -4.98
CA ILE A 45 3.14 11.08 -4.33
C ILE A 45 4.03 12.31 -4.49
N ILE A 46 5.33 12.18 -4.22
CA ILE A 46 6.28 13.31 -4.35
C ILE A 46 6.34 13.80 -5.81
N VAL A 47 6.51 12.88 -6.76
CA VAL A 47 6.51 13.20 -8.18
C VAL A 47 5.21 13.89 -8.61
N PHE A 48 4.07 13.38 -8.17
CA PHE A 48 2.78 14.00 -8.45
C PHE A 48 2.69 15.40 -7.85
N GLY A 49 3.12 15.59 -6.60
CA GLY A 49 3.05 16.87 -5.89
C GLY A 49 3.90 17.98 -6.51
N ILE A 50 5.07 17.67 -7.05
CA ILE A 50 5.96 18.63 -7.72
C ILE A 50 5.71 18.75 -9.23
N SER A 51 4.85 17.88 -9.79
CA SER A 51 4.60 17.83 -11.23
C SER A 51 3.82 19.06 -11.71
N THR A 52 4.37 19.75 -12.68
CA THR A 52 3.71 20.82 -13.44
C THR A 52 3.18 20.35 -14.79
N SER A 53 3.50 19.11 -15.18
CA SER A 53 3.11 18.51 -16.46
C SER A 53 1.93 17.58 -16.27
N PHE A 54 0.88 17.77 -17.06
CA PHE A 54 -0.30 16.90 -17.05
C PHE A 54 0.04 15.43 -17.35
N TRP A 55 0.93 15.18 -18.32
CA TRP A 55 1.34 13.82 -18.68
C TRP A 55 2.16 13.12 -17.60
N LEU A 56 3.02 13.89 -16.93
CA LEU A 56 3.79 13.36 -15.78
C LEU A 56 2.86 13.03 -14.61
N SER A 57 1.86 13.87 -14.35
CA SER A 57 0.85 13.63 -13.32
C SER A 57 0.03 12.36 -13.62
N ILE A 58 -0.35 12.14 -14.88
CA ILE A 58 -1.02 10.89 -15.31
C ILE A 58 -0.13 9.69 -15.04
N GLY A 59 1.13 9.73 -15.48
CA GLY A 59 2.06 8.62 -15.22
C GLY A 59 2.26 8.34 -13.74
N ALA A 60 2.44 9.39 -12.93
CA ALA A 60 2.57 9.25 -11.48
C ALA A 60 1.32 8.62 -10.84
N LEU A 61 0.11 9.08 -11.21
CA LEU A 61 -1.15 8.53 -10.69
C LEU A 61 -1.38 7.08 -11.11
N PHE A 62 -0.99 6.69 -12.31
CA PHE A 62 -1.04 5.29 -12.74
C PHE A 62 -0.15 4.41 -11.88
N VAL A 63 1.11 4.84 -11.64
CA VAL A 63 2.05 4.13 -10.78
C VAL A 63 1.55 4.08 -9.33
N LEU A 64 0.97 5.17 -8.83
CA LEU A 64 0.34 5.19 -7.50
C LEU A 64 -0.76 4.14 -7.37
N GLY A 65 -1.69 4.07 -8.34
CA GLY A 65 -2.75 3.08 -8.34
C GLY A 65 -2.22 1.64 -8.42
N ALA A 66 -1.18 1.42 -9.23
CA ALA A 66 -0.53 0.13 -9.34
C ALA A 66 0.14 -0.30 -8.02
N ALA A 67 0.91 0.59 -7.40
CA ALA A 67 1.60 0.32 -6.14
C ALA A 67 0.62 0.10 -4.98
N ASP A 68 -0.46 0.85 -4.92
CA ASP A 68 -1.53 0.67 -3.94
C ASP A 68 -2.18 -0.72 -4.07
N SER A 69 -2.54 -1.13 -5.29
CA SER A 69 -3.10 -2.47 -5.53
C SER A 69 -2.19 -3.59 -5.06
N VAL A 70 -0.86 -3.50 -5.30
CA VAL A 70 0.10 -4.49 -4.81
C VAL A 70 0.10 -4.52 -3.28
N SER A 71 0.12 -3.36 -2.63
CA SER A 71 0.10 -3.24 -1.18
C SER A 71 -1.16 -3.85 -0.56
N VAL A 72 -2.33 -3.49 -1.11
CA VAL A 72 -3.64 -4.00 -0.67
C VAL A 72 -3.72 -5.52 -0.87
N PHE A 73 -3.28 -6.02 -2.03
CA PHE A 73 -3.28 -7.46 -2.32
C PHE A 73 -2.44 -8.25 -1.33
N VAL A 74 -1.19 -7.84 -1.10
CA VAL A 74 -0.28 -8.54 -0.18
C VAL A 74 -0.83 -8.50 1.25
N ARG A 75 -1.28 -7.33 1.72
CA ARG A 75 -1.82 -7.15 3.07
C ARG A 75 -3.06 -8.02 3.31
N ASN A 76 -4.01 -8.01 2.38
CA ASN A 76 -5.25 -8.79 2.50
C ASN A 76 -4.96 -10.30 2.49
N ASN A 77 -4.06 -10.76 1.62
CA ASN A 77 -3.68 -12.17 1.60
C ASN A 77 -2.98 -12.59 2.89
N LEU A 78 -2.04 -11.78 3.40
CA LEU A 78 -1.38 -12.08 4.68
C LEU A 78 -2.39 -12.20 5.82
N VAL A 79 -3.31 -11.25 5.95
CA VAL A 79 -4.35 -11.29 6.99
C VAL A 79 -5.20 -12.56 6.87
N GLN A 80 -5.60 -12.94 5.66
CA GLN A 80 -6.42 -14.13 5.45
C GLN A 80 -5.69 -15.44 5.75
N ILE A 81 -4.40 -15.53 5.41
CA ILE A 81 -3.61 -16.74 5.63
C ILE A 81 -3.30 -16.94 7.11
N ILE A 82 -2.97 -15.86 7.84
CA ILE A 82 -2.60 -15.94 9.26
C ILE A 82 -3.85 -16.12 10.15
N THR A 83 -5.04 -15.73 9.67
CA THR A 83 -6.24 -15.75 10.48
C THR A 83 -6.95 -17.11 10.39
N PRO A 84 -7.24 -17.79 11.52
CA PRO A 84 -8.05 -19.02 11.56
C PRO A 84 -9.44 -18.81 10.93
N ASP A 85 -9.98 -19.83 10.27
CA ASP A 85 -11.24 -19.75 9.52
C ASP A 85 -12.42 -19.23 10.33
N ASN A 86 -12.52 -19.64 11.60
CA ASN A 86 -13.58 -19.23 12.51
C ASN A 86 -13.51 -17.75 12.92
N MET A 87 -12.39 -17.06 12.67
CA MET A 87 -12.17 -15.65 13.04
C MET A 87 -12.03 -14.73 11.84
N ARG A 88 -11.92 -15.24 10.61
CA ARG A 88 -11.68 -14.43 9.40
C ARG A 88 -12.66 -13.28 9.24
N GLY A 89 -13.96 -13.53 9.45
CA GLY A 89 -14.98 -12.49 9.34
C GLY A 89 -14.79 -11.36 10.36
N ARG A 90 -14.46 -11.72 11.61
CA ARG A 90 -14.23 -10.73 12.68
C ARG A 90 -12.98 -9.91 12.44
N VAL A 91 -11.87 -10.56 12.07
CA VAL A 91 -10.60 -9.88 11.77
C VAL A 91 -10.76 -8.97 10.55
N SER A 92 -11.44 -9.42 9.50
CA SER A 92 -11.70 -8.59 8.32
C SER A 92 -12.57 -7.38 8.65
N ALA A 93 -13.60 -7.54 9.47
CA ALA A 93 -14.45 -6.42 9.90
C ALA A 93 -13.66 -5.38 10.69
N VAL A 94 -12.86 -5.81 11.68
CA VAL A 94 -12.00 -4.93 12.47
C VAL A 94 -10.97 -4.24 11.57
N SER A 95 -10.31 -4.98 10.68
CA SER A 95 -9.34 -4.42 9.72
C SER A 95 -9.99 -3.35 8.83
N SER A 96 -11.20 -3.59 8.33
CA SER A 96 -11.91 -2.61 7.50
C SER A 96 -12.24 -1.33 8.24
N VAL A 97 -12.64 -1.43 9.52
CA VAL A 97 -12.90 -0.25 10.36
C VAL A 97 -11.61 0.55 10.59
N PHE A 98 -10.50 -0.14 10.91
CA PHE A 98 -9.21 0.54 11.09
C PHE A 98 -8.72 1.22 9.81
N VAL A 99 -8.82 0.55 8.67
CA VAL A 99 -8.43 1.12 7.36
C VAL A 99 -9.32 2.32 7.03
N GLY A 100 -10.63 2.21 7.21
CA GLY A 100 -11.56 3.32 7.00
C GLY A 100 -11.24 4.51 7.89
N ALA A 101 -11.11 4.29 9.19
CA ALA A 101 -10.77 5.35 10.14
C ALA A 101 -9.40 6.01 9.83
N SER A 102 -8.40 5.21 9.43
CA SER A 102 -7.08 5.73 9.04
C SER A 102 -7.17 6.60 7.79
N ASN A 103 -8.00 6.24 6.81
CA ASN A 103 -8.22 7.05 5.61
C ASN A 103 -8.87 8.40 5.97
N GLU A 104 -9.92 8.39 6.78
CA GLU A 104 -10.59 9.64 7.22
C GLU A 104 -9.64 10.57 7.99
N VAL A 105 -8.85 10.02 8.91
CA VAL A 105 -7.83 10.78 9.64
C VAL A 105 -6.77 11.34 8.69
N GLY A 106 -6.30 10.53 7.74
CA GLY A 106 -5.33 10.95 6.73
C GLY A 106 -5.85 12.06 5.80
N GLU A 107 -7.13 11.98 5.39
CA GLU A 107 -7.78 13.03 4.59
C GLU A 107 -7.89 14.34 5.40
N PHE A 108 -8.29 14.23 6.66
CA PHE A 108 -8.36 15.40 7.56
C PHE A 108 -6.99 16.04 7.76
N GLU A 109 -5.96 15.25 8.10
CA GLU A 109 -4.58 15.72 8.26
C GLU A 109 -4.07 16.40 6.99
N SER A 110 -4.31 15.78 5.83
CA SER A 110 -3.92 16.32 4.53
C SER A 110 -4.61 17.65 4.23
N GLY A 111 -5.89 17.80 4.60
CA GLY A 111 -6.63 19.06 4.48
C GLY A 111 -6.05 20.17 5.34
N VAL A 112 -5.78 19.90 6.62
CA VAL A 112 -5.21 20.87 7.56
C VAL A 112 -3.78 21.28 7.16
N THR A 113 -2.95 20.33 6.80
CA THR A 113 -1.57 20.62 6.38
C THR A 113 -1.53 21.39 5.06
N ALA A 114 -2.44 21.11 4.13
CA ALA A 114 -2.56 21.86 2.89
C ALA A 114 -3.03 23.31 3.11
N GLU A 115 -3.88 23.55 4.11
CA GLU A 115 -4.30 24.90 4.49
C GLU A 115 -3.14 25.71 5.09
N TRP A 116 -2.30 25.09 5.93
CA TRP A 116 -1.20 25.80 6.62
C TRP A 116 0.04 26.00 5.76
N TRP A 117 0.43 25.02 4.97
CA TRP A 117 1.70 25.01 4.22
C TRP A 117 1.51 25.11 2.71
N GLY A 118 0.27 25.02 2.25
CA GLY A 118 -0.05 24.90 0.83
C GLY A 118 -0.07 23.44 0.37
N VAL A 119 -0.75 23.21 -0.74
CA VAL A 119 -1.01 21.83 -1.25
C VAL A 119 0.28 21.10 -1.61
N VAL A 120 1.21 21.75 -2.33
CA VAL A 120 2.44 21.09 -2.80
C VAL A 120 3.36 20.66 -1.64
N PRO A 121 3.71 21.53 -0.67
CA PRO A 121 4.49 21.10 0.50
C PRO A 121 3.81 19.98 1.30
N ALA A 122 2.49 20.06 1.52
CA ALA A 122 1.75 19.06 2.26
C ALA A 122 1.85 17.67 1.57
N VAL A 123 1.65 17.61 0.27
CA VAL A 123 1.76 16.38 -0.53
C VAL A 123 3.18 15.82 -0.49
N VAL A 124 4.20 16.66 -0.65
CA VAL A 124 5.60 16.23 -0.61
C VAL A 124 5.98 15.67 0.76
N VAL A 125 5.58 16.36 1.86
CA VAL A 125 5.83 15.89 3.23
C VAL A 125 5.12 14.56 3.48
N GLY A 126 3.88 14.40 3.01
CA GLY A 126 3.15 13.12 3.09
C GLY A 126 3.88 11.98 2.35
N GLY A 127 4.39 12.25 1.15
CA GLY A 127 5.17 11.27 0.38
C GLY A 127 6.50 10.89 1.06
N VAL A 128 7.22 11.86 1.59
CA VAL A 128 8.46 11.63 2.37
C VAL A 128 8.15 10.83 3.64
N GLY A 129 7.09 11.19 4.36
CA GLY A 129 6.61 10.47 5.54
C GLY A 129 6.29 9.01 5.23
N THR A 130 5.62 8.74 4.11
CA THR A 130 5.32 7.38 3.66
C THR A 130 6.59 6.56 3.43
N ILE A 131 7.60 7.11 2.75
CA ILE A 131 8.88 6.44 2.52
C ILE A 131 9.62 6.21 3.83
N PHE A 132 9.64 7.21 4.72
CA PHE A 132 10.26 7.11 6.03
C PHE A 132 9.64 6.00 6.87
N ILE A 133 8.31 5.95 6.93
CA ILE A 133 7.56 4.89 7.65
C ILE A 133 7.85 3.53 7.03
N ALA A 134 7.86 3.38 5.71
CA ALA A 134 8.21 2.13 5.06
C ALA A 134 9.62 1.65 5.44
N GLY A 135 10.60 2.56 5.45
CA GLY A 135 11.97 2.28 5.87
C GLY A 135 12.08 1.92 7.36
N LEU A 136 11.32 2.62 8.21
CA LEU A 136 11.26 2.36 9.65
C LEU A 136 10.68 0.97 9.93
N PHE A 137 9.56 0.61 9.29
CA PHE A 137 8.96 -0.73 9.42
C PHE A 137 9.89 -1.82 8.89
N ALA A 138 10.60 -1.57 7.79
CA ALA A 138 11.59 -2.51 7.25
C ALA A 138 12.75 -2.76 8.24
N LYS A 139 13.05 -1.80 9.12
CA LYS A 139 14.11 -1.90 10.13
C LYS A 139 13.62 -2.50 11.45
N ILE A 140 12.42 -2.09 11.90
CA ILE A 140 11.86 -2.54 13.19
C ILE A 140 11.35 -3.98 13.09
N PHE A 141 10.77 -4.35 11.94
CA PHE A 141 10.20 -5.67 11.71
C PHE A 141 10.98 -6.41 10.61
N PRO A 142 12.18 -6.92 10.91
CA PRO A 142 12.95 -7.71 9.95
C PRO A 142 12.18 -8.96 9.50
N GLU A 143 11.31 -9.51 10.34
CA GLU A 143 10.42 -10.63 10.05
C GLU A 143 9.51 -10.36 8.85
N LEU A 144 9.05 -9.10 8.68
CA LEU A 144 8.26 -8.71 7.52
C LEU A 144 9.04 -8.88 6.20
N ARG A 145 10.37 -8.68 6.24
CA ARG A 145 11.25 -8.89 5.07
C ARG A 145 11.49 -10.36 4.77
N GLU A 146 11.31 -11.22 5.79
CA GLU A 146 11.50 -12.66 5.72
C GLU A 146 10.24 -13.42 5.34
N VAL A 147 9.09 -12.73 5.21
CA VAL A 147 7.88 -13.33 4.64
C VAL A 147 8.12 -13.61 3.16
N ASP A 148 8.58 -14.84 2.91
CA ASP A 148 9.07 -15.25 1.59
C ASP A 148 7.94 -15.78 0.72
N SER A 149 6.93 -16.43 1.30
CA SER A 149 5.79 -16.96 0.54
C SER A 149 4.45 -16.62 1.18
N LEU A 150 3.43 -16.44 0.31
CA LEU A 150 2.03 -16.40 0.69
C LEU A 150 1.39 -17.81 0.64
N ASN A 151 2.21 -18.87 0.64
CA ASN A 151 1.72 -20.23 0.70
C ASN A 151 1.40 -20.57 2.17
N PRO A 152 0.16 -20.98 2.49
CA PRO A 152 -0.25 -21.34 3.85
C PRO A 152 0.66 -22.39 4.49
N ASP A 153 1.07 -23.39 3.73
CA ASP A 153 1.90 -24.50 4.23
C ASP A 153 3.29 -24.04 4.69
N ASP A 154 3.89 -23.10 3.99
CA ASP A 154 5.21 -22.57 4.33
C ASP A 154 5.16 -21.68 5.58
N LEU A 155 4.09 -20.91 5.72
CA LEU A 155 3.85 -20.08 6.90
C LEU A 155 3.60 -20.94 8.14
N VAL A 156 2.74 -21.93 8.04
CA VAL A 156 2.45 -22.86 9.15
C VAL A 156 3.74 -23.58 9.61
N ARG A 157 4.55 -24.07 8.68
CA ARG A 157 5.84 -24.71 9.02
C ARG A 157 6.82 -23.75 9.70
N LYS A 158 6.83 -22.47 9.30
CA LYS A 158 7.70 -21.46 9.93
C LYS A 158 7.26 -21.17 11.37
N TYR A 159 5.95 -21.04 11.61
CA TYR A 159 5.41 -20.83 12.95
C TYR A 159 5.66 -22.02 13.88
N GLN A 160 5.47 -23.26 13.41
CA GLN A 160 5.75 -24.47 14.18
C GLN A 160 7.23 -24.60 14.59
N LYS A 161 8.15 -24.09 13.74
CA LYS A 161 9.58 -24.08 14.07
C LYS A 161 9.98 -23.00 15.10
N MET A 162 9.17 -21.99 15.32
CA MET A 162 9.45 -20.97 16.33
C MET A 162 8.89 -21.34 17.71
N GLU A 163 7.96 -22.29 17.78
CA GLU A 163 7.40 -22.82 19.03
C GLU A 163 8.15 -24.04 19.58
N SER A 164 9.06 -24.63 18.81
CA SER A 164 9.92 -25.76 19.21
C SER A 164 11.31 -25.29 19.64
#